data_7b7d64e91aaf7ab60ed962c67c2eeeb9
#
_entry.id   7b7d64e91aaf7ab60ed962c67c2eeeb9
#
_cell.length_a   1.000
_cell.length_b   1.000
_cell.length_c   1.000
_cell.angle_alpha   90.00
_cell.angle_beta   90.00
_cell.angle_gamma   90.00
#
_symmetry.space_group_name_H-M   'P 1'
#
loop_
_entity.id
_entity.type
_entity.pdbx_description
1 polymer ?
#
loop_
_entity_poly.entity_id
_entity_poly.type
_entity_poly.pdbx_seq_one_letter_code
_entity_poly.pdbx_strand_id
1 'polypeptide(L)'
;VLAGAGLGFLWVRLGQPYPVDFITRLVFNIGTPALVLASLSGANIDAGTFGQMMLATALVIISMGAASFAVAKLLRRDWRVLIAPMMDPNTGNMGLPVVLYAFGSAGFAYGITVMVTVSLFQFTLGAVLSSSGSPIKTLIKTPTVYAILISMTLLLTDTPLPLWMANTVDLMSGFTVPLMLITLGVSLASIQVKSLRSGVGFSLIRIPLAAAAAWFISGWLGLPPLAQ
;
A
#
# COMPACT_ATOMS: atom_id res chain seq x y z
N VAL A 1 -13.07 -9.35 -1.86
CA VAL A 1 -12.74 -7.98 -2.28
C VAL A 1 -13.95 -7.28 -2.88
N LEU A 2 -14.51 -7.80 -4.00
CA LEU A 2 -15.63 -7.16 -4.70
C LEU A 2 -16.87 -6.98 -3.82
N ALA A 3 -17.23 -7.96 -2.98
CA ALA A 3 -18.36 -7.84 -2.06
C ALA A 3 -18.18 -6.70 -1.05
N GLY A 4 -16.98 -6.57 -0.44
CA GLY A 4 -16.69 -5.48 0.51
C GLY A 4 -16.73 -4.10 -0.15
N ALA A 5 -16.13 -3.96 -1.34
CA ALA A 5 -16.23 -2.73 -2.12
C ALA A 5 -17.68 -2.47 -2.59
N GLY A 6 -18.42 -3.52 -2.98
CA GLY A 6 -19.83 -3.42 -3.35
C GLY A 6 -20.71 -2.89 -2.22
N LEU A 7 -20.45 -3.33 -0.98
CA LEU A 7 -21.14 -2.80 0.20
C LEU A 7 -20.90 -1.30 0.39
N GLY A 8 -19.66 -0.84 0.30
CA GLY A 8 -19.35 0.59 0.40
C GLY A 8 -19.98 1.43 -0.72
N PHE A 9 -19.95 0.91 -1.95
CA PHE A 9 -20.59 1.54 -3.10
C PHE A 9 -22.11 1.67 -2.91
N LEU A 10 -22.79 0.59 -2.51
CA LEU A 10 -24.22 0.58 -2.25
C LEU A 10 -24.58 1.48 -1.07
N TRP A 11 -23.81 1.50 0.00
CA TRP A 11 -24.01 2.36 1.17
C TRP A 11 -24.21 3.82 0.77
N VAL A 12 -23.27 4.35 -0.03
CA VAL A 12 -23.36 5.73 -0.53
C VAL A 12 -24.48 5.93 -1.52
N ARG A 13 -24.75 4.95 -2.40
CA ARG A 13 -25.85 5.03 -3.37
C ARG A 13 -27.23 5.01 -2.70
N LEU A 14 -27.35 4.41 -1.53
CA LEU A 14 -28.55 4.44 -0.69
C LEU A 14 -28.66 5.72 0.16
N GLY A 15 -27.78 6.71 -0.06
CA GLY A 15 -27.82 7.99 0.64
C GLY A 15 -27.32 7.94 2.09
N GLN A 16 -26.67 6.83 2.49
CA GLN A 16 -26.16 6.70 3.84
C GLN A 16 -24.86 7.50 4.01
N PRO A 17 -24.69 8.26 5.12
CA PRO A 17 -23.47 9.01 5.37
C PRO A 17 -22.29 8.09 5.63
N TYR A 18 -21.14 8.47 5.09
CA TYR A 18 -19.87 7.80 5.34
C TYR A 18 -18.77 8.84 5.56
N PRO A 19 -18.30 9.03 6.78
CA PRO A 19 -17.29 10.03 7.11
C PRO A 19 -15.90 9.55 6.66
N VAL A 20 -15.59 9.68 5.37
CA VAL A 20 -14.36 9.18 4.73
C VAL A 20 -13.10 9.64 5.49
N ASP A 21 -13.03 10.92 5.87
CA ASP A 21 -11.85 11.47 6.55
C ASP A 21 -11.63 10.85 7.93
N PHE A 22 -12.70 10.62 8.69
CA PHE A 22 -12.62 9.97 10.01
C PHE A 22 -12.17 8.52 9.86
N ILE A 23 -12.81 7.76 8.97
CA ILE A 23 -12.48 6.35 8.75
C ILE A 23 -11.04 6.20 8.23
N THR A 24 -10.64 7.05 7.30
CA THR A 24 -9.27 7.07 6.77
C THR A 24 -8.25 7.33 7.89
N ARG A 25 -8.50 8.32 8.75
CA ARG A 25 -7.61 8.60 9.90
C ARG A 25 -7.58 7.44 10.89
N LEU A 26 -8.70 6.79 11.16
CA LEU A 26 -8.78 5.63 12.05
C LEU A 26 -7.94 4.47 11.49
N VAL A 27 -8.13 4.17 10.21
CA VAL A 27 -7.37 3.11 9.51
C VAL A 27 -5.88 3.43 9.50
N PHE A 28 -5.46 4.64 9.12
CA PHE A 28 -4.05 4.98 9.02
C PHE A 28 -3.33 5.14 10.36
N ASN A 29 -4.02 5.63 11.40
CA ASN A 29 -3.36 5.89 12.69
C ASN A 29 -3.44 4.72 13.67
N ILE A 30 -4.41 3.82 13.52
CA ILE A 30 -4.64 2.68 14.43
C ILE A 30 -4.59 1.36 13.67
N GLY A 31 -5.43 1.22 12.66
CA GLY A 31 -5.58 -0.03 11.93
C GLY A 31 -4.31 -0.47 11.21
N THR A 32 -3.71 0.40 10.43
CA THR A 32 -2.48 0.08 9.67
C THR A 32 -1.28 -0.22 10.57
N PRO A 33 -0.97 0.56 11.62
CA PRO A 33 0.06 0.19 12.58
C PRO A 33 -0.18 -1.17 13.23
N ALA A 34 -1.40 -1.44 13.68
CA ALA A 34 -1.77 -2.73 14.25
C ALA A 34 -1.62 -3.87 13.22
N LEU A 35 -2.06 -3.65 11.99
CA LEU A 35 -1.95 -4.61 10.90
C LEU A 35 -0.48 -4.95 10.58
N VAL A 36 0.40 -3.95 10.55
CA VAL A 36 1.85 -4.13 10.34
C VAL A 36 2.45 -4.96 11.47
N LEU A 37 2.16 -4.61 12.72
CA LEU A 37 2.63 -5.36 13.90
C LEU A 37 2.13 -6.80 13.89
N ALA A 38 0.83 -7.03 13.70
CA ALA A 38 0.23 -8.36 13.69
C ALA A 38 0.86 -9.25 12.61
N SER A 39 0.99 -8.71 11.40
CA SER A 39 1.42 -9.49 10.24
C SER A 39 2.91 -9.76 10.21
N LEU A 40 3.75 -8.81 10.60
CA LEU A 40 5.20 -9.00 10.57
C LEU A 40 5.71 -9.79 11.78
N SER A 41 5.11 -9.62 12.97
CA SER A 41 5.48 -10.41 14.15
C SER A 41 5.02 -11.88 14.08
N GLY A 42 4.00 -12.19 13.28
CA GLY A 42 3.54 -13.56 13.02
C GLY A 42 4.06 -14.18 11.72
N ALA A 43 4.84 -13.44 10.93
CA ALA A 43 5.29 -13.89 9.62
C ALA A 43 6.57 -14.71 9.72
N ASN A 44 6.59 -15.88 9.07
CA ASN A 44 7.80 -16.66 8.82
C ASN A 44 8.58 -16.08 7.63
N ILE A 45 8.89 -14.77 7.67
CA ILE A 45 9.74 -14.13 6.67
C ILE A 45 11.08 -13.85 7.34
N ASP A 46 12.15 -14.40 6.76
CA ASP A 46 13.50 -14.09 7.23
C ASP A 46 13.87 -12.61 6.88
N ALA A 47 14.73 -12.02 7.71
CA ALA A 47 15.13 -10.63 7.55
C ALA A 47 15.81 -10.34 6.20
N GLY A 48 16.50 -11.35 5.62
CA GLY A 48 17.13 -11.24 4.30
C GLY A 48 16.09 -11.08 3.20
N THR A 49 15.09 -11.94 3.15
CA THR A 49 13.97 -11.87 2.19
C THR A 49 13.17 -10.58 2.37
N PHE A 50 12.93 -10.14 3.62
CA PHE A 50 12.28 -8.87 3.90
C PHE A 50 13.07 -7.69 3.29
N GLY A 51 14.37 -7.63 3.53
CA GLY A 51 15.25 -6.59 2.98
C GLY A 51 15.31 -6.61 1.44
N GLN A 52 15.40 -7.80 0.83
CA GLN A 52 15.37 -7.95 -0.63
C GLN A 52 14.04 -7.48 -1.23
N MET A 53 12.91 -7.78 -0.59
CA MET A 53 11.61 -7.29 -1.03
C MET A 53 11.46 -5.76 -0.91
N MET A 54 11.97 -5.18 0.17
CA MET A 54 12.02 -3.72 0.30
C MET A 54 12.85 -3.11 -0.83
N LEU A 55 14.03 -3.67 -1.13
CA LEU A 55 14.89 -3.22 -2.23
C LEU A 55 14.20 -3.38 -3.58
N ALA A 56 13.59 -4.53 -3.86
CA ALA A 56 12.83 -4.77 -5.09
C ALA A 56 11.73 -3.75 -5.28
N THR A 57 10.92 -3.54 -4.25
CA THR A 57 9.82 -2.56 -4.27
C THR A 57 10.35 -1.14 -4.50
N ALA A 58 11.43 -0.75 -3.83
CA ALA A 58 12.07 0.55 -4.02
C ALA A 58 12.53 0.75 -5.47
N LEU A 59 13.19 -0.26 -6.06
CA LEU A 59 13.63 -0.24 -7.46
C LEU A 59 12.45 -0.15 -8.43
N VAL A 60 11.35 -0.86 -8.16
CA VAL A 60 10.11 -0.76 -8.97
C VAL A 60 9.55 0.66 -8.89
N ILE A 61 9.43 1.26 -7.70
CA ILE A 61 8.93 2.62 -7.53
C ILE A 61 9.82 3.62 -8.30
N ILE A 62 11.13 3.51 -8.18
CA ILE A 62 12.08 4.39 -8.87
C ILE A 62 11.98 4.20 -10.39
N SER A 63 11.91 2.97 -10.87
CA SER A 63 11.75 2.68 -12.30
C SER A 63 10.43 3.23 -12.86
N MET A 64 9.33 3.13 -12.11
CA MET A 64 8.05 3.71 -12.48
C MET A 64 8.08 5.24 -12.46
N GLY A 65 8.82 5.84 -11.52
CA GLY A 65 9.10 7.28 -11.51
C GLY A 65 9.86 7.72 -12.77
N ALA A 66 10.92 7.01 -13.14
CA ALA A 66 11.66 7.26 -14.38
C ALA A 66 10.78 7.07 -15.62
N ALA A 67 9.97 6.00 -15.65
CA ALA A 67 9.05 5.74 -16.74
C ALA A 67 7.95 6.82 -16.88
N SER A 68 7.65 7.55 -15.80
CA SER A 68 6.67 8.66 -15.85
C SER A 68 7.03 9.72 -16.89
N PHE A 69 8.33 9.99 -17.09
CA PHE A 69 8.80 10.93 -18.11
C PHE A 69 8.54 10.42 -19.53
N ALA A 70 8.82 9.13 -19.78
CA ALA A 70 8.56 8.52 -21.09
C ALA A 70 7.06 8.47 -21.40
N VAL A 71 6.24 8.06 -20.41
CA VAL A 71 4.78 8.03 -20.53
C VAL A 71 4.20 9.44 -20.70
N ALA A 72 4.73 10.43 -19.98
CA ALA A 72 4.32 11.83 -20.13
C ALA A 72 4.57 12.34 -21.56
N LYS A 73 5.75 12.06 -22.11
CA LYS A 73 6.10 12.41 -23.48
C LYS A 73 5.17 11.73 -24.50
N LEU A 74 4.89 10.44 -24.31
CA LEU A 74 3.99 9.65 -25.18
C LEU A 74 2.56 10.21 -25.14
N LEU A 75 2.05 10.51 -23.95
CA LEU A 75 0.69 11.01 -23.75
C LEU A 75 0.57 12.53 -23.95
N ARG A 76 1.67 13.24 -24.24
CA ARG A 76 1.76 14.71 -24.35
C ARG A 76 1.16 15.40 -23.11
N ARG A 77 1.52 14.89 -21.92
CA ARG A 77 1.09 15.43 -20.63
C ARG A 77 2.28 15.90 -19.82
N ASP A 78 2.04 16.78 -18.87
CA ASP A 78 3.09 17.17 -17.92
C ASP A 78 3.45 15.96 -17.02
N TRP A 79 4.74 15.62 -16.94
CA TRP A 79 5.25 14.52 -16.10
C TRP A 79 4.94 14.72 -14.62
N ARG A 80 4.83 15.98 -14.18
CA ARG A 80 4.49 16.32 -12.79
C ARG A 80 3.10 15.83 -12.39
N VAL A 81 2.19 15.73 -13.34
CA VAL A 81 0.84 15.20 -13.13
C VAL A 81 0.86 13.67 -13.07
N LEU A 82 1.80 13.03 -13.77
CA LEU A 82 1.84 11.57 -13.88
C LEU A 82 2.76 10.89 -12.88
N ILE A 83 3.75 11.61 -12.30
CA ILE A 83 4.77 11.02 -11.44
C ILE A 83 4.14 10.36 -10.20
N ALA A 84 3.27 11.06 -9.47
CA ALA A 84 2.62 10.51 -8.29
C ALA A 84 1.72 9.30 -8.63
N PRO A 85 0.78 9.36 -9.60
CA PRO A 85 0.02 8.19 -10.00
C PRO A 85 0.86 7.02 -10.51
N MET A 86 2.04 7.25 -11.08
CA MET A 86 2.95 6.18 -11.53
C MET A 86 3.65 5.50 -10.35
N MET A 87 4.18 6.28 -9.41
CA MET A 87 5.00 5.78 -8.29
C MET A 87 4.17 5.26 -7.13
N ASP A 88 2.92 5.72 -6.98
CA ASP A 88 2.10 5.48 -5.81
C ASP A 88 0.92 4.54 -6.10
N PRO A 89 1.13 3.22 -5.98
CA PRO A 89 0.06 2.25 -6.11
C PRO A 89 -0.85 2.25 -4.87
N ASN A 90 -2.13 1.96 -5.06
CA ASN A 90 -3.08 1.77 -3.96
C ASN A 90 -2.83 0.41 -3.27
N THR A 91 -1.71 0.31 -2.57
CA THR A 91 -1.30 -0.94 -1.89
C THR A 91 -2.16 -1.25 -0.68
N GLY A 92 -2.59 -0.25 0.10
CA GLY A 92 -3.41 -0.44 1.28
C GLY A 92 -4.84 -0.89 0.95
N ASN A 93 -5.65 0.01 0.39
CA ASN A 93 -7.08 -0.24 0.23
C ASN A 93 -7.43 -1.30 -0.82
N MET A 94 -6.56 -1.54 -1.78
CA MET A 94 -6.78 -2.52 -2.85
C MET A 94 -5.75 -3.65 -2.83
N GLY A 95 -4.47 -3.34 -2.74
CA GLY A 95 -3.39 -4.31 -2.83
C GLY A 95 -3.47 -5.36 -1.73
N LEU A 96 -3.48 -4.96 -0.47
CA LEU A 96 -3.51 -5.89 0.66
C LEU A 96 -4.70 -6.84 0.65
N PRO A 97 -5.96 -6.40 0.47
CA PRO A 97 -7.08 -7.31 0.37
C PRO A 97 -6.97 -8.29 -0.80
N VAL A 98 -6.47 -7.84 -1.96
CA VAL A 98 -6.29 -8.73 -3.12
C VAL A 98 -5.26 -9.80 -2.81
N VAL A 99 -4.11 -9.42 -2.26
CA VAL A 99 -3.03 -10.36 -1.90
C VAL A 99 -3.48 -11.35 -0.82
N LEU A 100 -4.20 -10.88 0.20
CA LEU A 100 -4.72 -11.75 1.26
C LEU A 100 -5.65 -12.84 0.69
N TYR A 101 -6.58 -12.47 -0.18
CA TYR A 101 -7.55 -13.41 -0.73
C TYR A 101 -6.98 -14.28 -1.87
N ALA A 102 -5.91 -13.86 -2.54
CA ALA A 102 -5.27 -14.63 -3.60
C ALA A 102 -4.20 -15.61 -3.08
N PHE A 103 -3.43 -15.19 -2.06
CA PHE A 103 -2.22 -15.89 -1.61
C PHE A 103 -2.22 -16.25 -0.12
N GLY A 104 -3.30 -15.96 0.60
CA GLY A 104 -3.42 -16.26 2.03
C GLY A 104 -2.48 -15.43 2.92
N SER A 105 -2.26 -15.92 4.16
CA SER A 105 -1.46 -15.21 5.17
C SER A 105 0.02 -15.05 4.77
N ALA A 106 0.61 -16.03 4.10
CA ALA A 106 2.00 -15.96 3.64
C ALA A 106 2.19 -14.85 2.59
N GLY A 107 1.36 -14.80 1.55
CA GLY A 107 1.38 -13.72 0.57
C GLY A 107 1.05 -12.36 1.19
N PHE A 108 0.15 -12.34 2.18
CA PHE A 108 -0.24 -11.11 2.87
C PHE A 108 0.93 -10.44 3.60
N ALA A 109 1.80 -11.21 4.23
CA ALA A 109 3.01 -10.67 4.89
C ALA A 109 3.96 -10.02 3.88
N TYR A 110 4.14 -10.62 2.69
CA TYR A 110 4.86 -9.98 1.58
C TYR A 110 4.16 -8.71 1.08
N GLY A 111 2.85 -8.74 0.95
CA GLY A 111 2.05 -7.55 0.58
C GLY A 111 2.21 -6.40 1.56
N ILE A 112 2.31 -6.68 2.86
CA ILE A 112 2.60 -5.67 3.88
C ILE A 112 4.01 -5.09 3.70
N THR A 113 5.01 -5.91 3.39
CA THR A 113 6.36 -5.41 3.10
C THR A 113 6.36 -4.41 1.94
N VAL A 114 5.63 -4.73 0.87
CA VAL A 114 5.42 -3.82 -0.26
C VAL A 114 4.72 -2.54 0.19
N MET A 115 3.60 -2.64 0.92
CA MET A 115 2.86 -1.48 1.42
C MET A 115 3.73 -0.58 2.31
N VAL A 116 4.51 -1.16 3.21
CA VAL A 116 5.44 -0.45 4.08
C VAL A 116 6.45 0.36 3.25
N THR A 117 7.07 -0.29 2.27
CA THR A 117 8.06 0.36 1.41
C THR A 117 7.44 1.51 0.61
N VAL A 118 6.27 1.28 -0.01
CA VAL A 118 5.53 2.32 -0.73
C VAL A 118 5.20 3.49 0.20
N SER A 119 4.73 3.22 1.43
CA SER A 119 4.40 4.26 2.40
C SER A 119 5.62 5.11 2.79
N LEU A 120 6.79 4.49 2.97
CA LEU A 120 8.03 5.22 3.22
C LEU A 120 8.38 6.16 2.06
N PHE A 121 8.22 5.71 0.82
CA PHE A 121 8.41 6.55 -0.36
C PHE A 121 7.38 7.68 -0.44
N GLN A 122 6.11 7.42 -0.16
CA GLN A 122 5.05 8.43 -0.12
C GLN A 122 5.35 9.53 0.90
N PHE A 123 5.75 9.16 2.12
CA PHE A 123 6.03 10.13 3.18
C PHE A 123 7.33 10.92 2.96
N THR A 124 8.28 10.38 2.20
CA THR A 124 9.54 11.06 1.87
C THR A 124 9.44 11.85 0.58
N LEU A 125 9.29 11.18 -0.56
CA LEU A 125 9.25 11.82 -1.87
C LEU A 125 7.95 12.58 -2.11
N GLY A 126 6.81 12.08 -1.64
CA GLY A 126 5.52 12.76 -1.74
C GLY A 126 5.53 14.11 -1.02
N ALA A 127 6.14 14.18 0.17
CA ALA A 127 6.29 15.42 0.91
C ALA A 127 7.25 16.41 0.21
N VAL A 128 8.31 15.91 -0.43
CA VAL A 128 9.24 16.74 -1.23
C VAL A 128 8.55 17.28 -2.48
N LEU A 129 7.81 16.45 -3.20
CA LEU A 129 7.16 16.82 -4.45
C LEU A 129 5.96 17.76 -4.25
N SER A 130 5.27 17.66 -3.11
CA SER A 130 4.11 18.50 -2.80
C SER A 130 4.44 19.84 -2.15
N SER A 131 5.71 20.17 -1.93
CA SER A 131 6.20 21.41 -1.26
C SER A 131 5.58 21.64 0.15
N SER A 132 4.94 20.65 0.74
CA SER A 132 4.09 20.79 1.92
C SER A 132 4.75 20.35 3.22
N GLY A 133 6.02 20.76 3.45
CA GLY A 133 6.65 20.56 4.75
C GLY A 133 7.93 19.72 4.74
N SER A 134 8.52 19.53 5.91
CA SER A 134 9.72 18.70 6.08
C SER A 134 9.36 17.21 6.03
N PRO A 135 9.95 16.40 5.13
CA PRO A 135 9.73 14.95 5.05
C PRO A 135 9.98 14.26 6.39
N ILE A 136 11.00 14.68 7.12
CA ILE A 136 11.39 14.14 8.43
C ILE A 136 10.27 14.36 9.46
N LYS A 137 9.64 15.56 9.48
CA LYS A 137 8.54 15.84 10.41
C LYS A 137 7.31 14.96 10.11
N THR A 138 7.06 14.68 8.84
CA THR A 138 5.96 13.80 8.42
C THR A 138 6.22 12.37 8.86
N LEU A 139 7.43 11.83 8.63
CA LEU A 139 7.83 10.50 9.10
C LEU A 139 7.69 10.34 10.62
N ILE A 140 8.21 11.28 11.39
CA ILE A 140 8.15 11.23 12.86
C ILE A 140 6.70 11.30 13.39
N LYS A 141 5.80 11.93 12.66
CA LYS A 141 4.39 12.04 13.06
C LYS A 141 3.52 10.85 12.65
N THR A 142 4.03 9.95 11.82
CA THR A 142 3.25 8.83 11.27
C THR A 142 3.35 7.59 12.15
N PRO A 143 2.27 7.14 12.82
CA PRO A 143 2.28 5.98 13.72
C PRO A 143 2.76 4.69 13.06
N THR A 144 2.47 4.50 11.78
CA THR A 144 2.90 3.34 10.99
C THR A 144 4.42 3.20 10.95
N VAL A 145 5.19 4.31 10.95
CA VAL A 145 6.66 4.27 10.97
C VAL A 145 7.17 3.61 12.25
N TYR A 146 6.57 3.93 13.39
CA TYR A 146 6.92 3.29 14.66
C TYR A 146 6.54 1.81 14.69
N ALA A 147 5.38 1.46 14.15
CA ALA A 147 4.99 0.05 14.02
C ALA A 147 5.97 -0.74 13.14
N ILE A 148 6.45 -0.17 12.05
CA ILE A 148 7.48 -0.77 11.19
C ILE A 148 8.78 -0.98 11.97
N LEU A 149 9.27 0.05 12.67
CA LEU A 149 10.52 -0.03 13.45
C LEU A 149 10.42 -1.10 14.55
N ILE A 150 9.31 -1.14 15.28
CA ILE A 150 9.05 -2.16 16.30
C ILE A 150 9.02 -3.55 15.67
N SER A 151 8.24 -3.74 14.61
CA SER A 151 8.15 -5.03 13.92
C SER A 151 9.50 -5.50 13.38
N MET A 152 10.29 -4.59 12.81
CA MET A 152 11.64 -4.91 12.35
C MET A 152 12.57 -5.31 13.50
N THR A 153 12.48 -4.62 14.63
CA THR A 153 13.27 -4.97 15.82
C THR A 153 12.89 -6.37 16.31
N LEU A 154 11.59 -6.66 16.43
CA LEU A 154 11.10 -7.98 16.83
C LEU A 154 11.55 -9.09 15.87
N LEU A 155 11.47 -8.82 14.57
CA LEU A 155 11.92 -9.76 13.52
C LEU A 155 13.44 -10.03 13.60
N LEU A 156 14.25 -8.98 13.78
CA LEU A 156 15.71 -9.12 13.86
C LEU A 156 16.21 -9.75 15.15
N THR A 157 15.46 -9.61 16.25
CA THR A 157 15.82 -10.17 17.55
C THR A 157 15.14 -11.52 17.83
N ASP A 158 14.32 -12.01 16.87
CA ASP A 158 13.50 -13.22 17.00
C ASP A 158 12.67 -13.23 18.30
N THR A 159 12.17 -12.06 18.70
CA THR A 159 11.44 -11.84 19.94
C THR A 159 9.94 -11.82 19.66
N PRO A 160 9.15 -12.77 20.17
CA PRO A 160 7.71 -12.76 19.96
C PRO A 160 7.05 -11.65 20.78
N LEU A 161 5.93 -11.13 20.26
CA LEU A 161 5.08 -10.23 21.03
C LEU A 161 4.50 -10.94 22.28
N PRO A 162 4.43 -10.28 23.45
CA PRO A 162 3.67 -10.79 24.57
C PRO A 162 2.22 -11.11 24.17
N LEU A 163 1.66 -12.21 24.68
CA LEU A 163 0.35 -12.72 24.25
C LEU A 163 -0.77 -11.68 24.34
N TRP A 164 -0.81 -10.90 25.40
CA TRP A 164 -1.81 -9.84 25.58
C TRP A 164 -1.68 -8.74 24.51
N MET A 165 -0.45 -8.43 24.11
CA MET A 165 -0.17 -7.43 23.10
C MET A 165 -0.50 -7.97 21.71
N ALA A 166 -0.12 -9.21 21.41
CA ALA A 166 -0.48 -9.90 20.17
C ALA A 166 -2.00 -9.93 19.97
N ASN A 167 -2.76 -10.36 20.99
CA ASN A 167 -4.23 -10.40 20.95
C ASN A 167 -4.84 -9.00 20.72
N THR A 168 -4.28 -7.97 21.37
CA THR A 168 -4.77 -6.59 21.20
C THR A 168 -4.50 -6.08 19.78
N VAL A 169 -3.31 -6.33 19.27
CA VAL A 169 -2.91 -5.93 17.91
C VAL A 169 -3.74 -6.67 16.87
N ASP A 170 -3.99 -7.96 17.05
CA ASP A 170 -4.86 -8.77 16.19
C ASP A 170 -6.28 -8.22 16.15
N LEU A 171 -6.87 -7.94 17.30
CA LEU A 171 -8.20 -7.35 17.40
C LEU A 171 -8.27 -6.00 16.67
N MET A 172 -7.28 -5.13 16.87
CA MET A 172 -7.22 -3.82 16.22
C MET A 172 -6.92 -3.92 14.72
N SER A 173 -6.18 -4.92 14.29
CA SER A 173 -5.93 -5.14 12.86
C SER A 173 -7.15 -5.66 12.10
N GLY A 174 -8.01 -6.41 12.78
CA GLY A 174 -9.15 -7.12 12.17
C GLY A 174 -10.17 -6.21 11.49
N PHE A 175 -10.36 -4.97 11.93
CA PHE A 175 -11.26 -4.03 11.25
C PHE A 175 -10.62 -3.34 10.02
N THR A 176 -9.30 -3.38 9.89
CA THR A 176 -8.55 -2.58 8.91
C THR A 176 -8.90 -2.96 7.48
N VAL A 177 -8.76 -4.23 7.13
CA VAL A 177 -9.05 -4.71 5.76
C VAL A 177 -10.53 -4.51 5.38
N PRO A 178 -11.53 -4.85 6.22
CA PRO A 178 -12.93 -4.55 5.93
C PRO A 178 -13.21 -3.06 5.69
N LEU A 179 -12.68 -2.18 6.53
CA LEU A 179 -12.87 -0.74 6.36
C LEU A 179 -12.17 -0.20 5.11
N MET A 180 -10.98 -0.70 4.77
CA MET A 180 -10.30 -0.35 3.52
C MET A 180 -11.14 -0.71 2.31
N LEU A 181 -11.78 -1.89 2.29
CA LEU A 181 -12.65 -2.32 1.19
C LEU A 181 -13.93 -1.49 1.09
N ILE A 182 -14.56 -1.19 2.20
CA ILE A 182 -15.75 -0.33 2.23
C ILE A 182 -15.38 1.07 1.73
N THR A 183 -14.28 1.65 2.23
CA THR A 183 -13.79 2.96 1.79
C THR A 183 -13.46 2.98 0.30
N LEU A 184 -12.90 1.90 -0.24
CA LEU A 184 -12.68 1.75 -1.68
C LEU A 184 -13.99 1.85 -2.45
N GLY A 185 -15.03 1.14 -2.00
CA GLY A 185 -16.36 1.17 -2.62
C GLY A 185 -17.01 2.56 -2.57
N VAL A 186 -16.90 3.24 -1.43
CA VAL A 186 -17.34 4.63 -1.26
C VAL A 186 -16.63 5.56 -2.24
N SER A 187 -15.32 5.41 -2.36
CA SER A 187 -14.52 6.20 -3.29
C SER A 187 -14.91 5.94 -4.74
N LEU A 188 -15.17 4.68 -5.11
CA LEU A 188 -15.65 4.33 -6.45
C LEU A 188 -17.02 4.96 -6.77
N ALA A 189 -17.93 5.05 -5.77
CA ALA A 189 -19.23 5.69 -5.94
C ALA A 189 -19.14 7.19 -6.21
N SER A 190 -18.06 7.85 -5.79
CA SER A 190 -17.82 9.29 -5.95
C SER A 190 -17.05 9.66 -7.23
N ILE A 191 -16.53 8.68 -7.97
CA ILE A 191 -15.79 8.93 -9.21
C ILE A 191 -16.70 9.56 -10.27
N GLN A 192 -16.29 10.72 -10.77
CA GLN A 192 -16.96 11.37 -11.89
C GLN A 192 -16.55 10.74 -13.22
N VAL A 193 -17.53 10.29 -14.00
CA VAL A 193 -17.33 9.58 -15.28
C VAL A 193 -16.61 10.41 -16.36
N LYS A 194 -16.54 11.73 -16.20
CA LYS A 194 -15.89 12.63 -17.19
C LYS A 194 -14.43 12.30 -17.52
N SER A 195 -13.72 11.64 -16.62
CA SER A 195 -12.29 11.28 -16.77
C SER A 195 -12.04 9.78 -17.01
N LEU A 196 -13.09 8.95 -17.09
CA LEU A 196 -12.97 7.49 -17.13
C LEU A 196 -12.09 7.02 -18.31
N ARG A 197 -12.28 7.60 -19.51
CA ARG A 197 -11.50 7.22 -20.72
C ARG A 197 -10.00 7.47 -20.54
N SER A 198 -9.64 8.62 -19.95
CA SER A 198 -8.23 8.95 -19.66
C SER A 198 -7.66 8.06 -18.57
N GLY A 199 -8.44 7.76 -17.52
CA GLY A 199 -8.03 6.88 -16.43
C GLY A 199 -7.81 5.45 -16.88
N VAL A 200 -8.73 4.91 -17.68
CA VAL A 200 -8.59 3.55 -18.28
C VAL A 200 -7.37 3.49 -19.20
N GLY A 201 -7.21 4.46 -20.10
CA GLY A 201 -6.04 4.51 -21.00
C GLY A 201 -4.71 4.57 -20.25
N PHE A 202 -4.64 5.37 -19.17
CA PHE A 202 -3.47 5.43 -18.30
C PHE A 202 -3.22 4.10 -17.58
N SER A 203 -4.27 3.46 -17.05
CA SER A 203 -4.16 2.19 -16.34
C SER A 203 -3.68 1.05 -17.23
N LEU A 204 -4.11 1.03 -18.52
CA LEU A 204 -3.67 0.05 -19.50
C LEU A 204 -2.18 0.16 -19.84
N ILE A 205 -1.56 1.31 -19.61
CA ILE A 205 -0.11 1.49 -19.75
C ILE A 205 0.58 1.16 -18.42
N ARG A 206 0.08 1.72 -17.32
CA ARG A 206 0.71 1.63 -16.02
C ARG A 206 0.77 0.21 -15.47
N ILE A 207 -0.33 -0.55 -15.55
CA ILE A 207 -0.42 -1.89 -14.94
C ILE A 207 0.55 -2.87 -15.60
N PRO A 208 0.60 -3.05 -16.94
CA PRO A 208 1.57 -3.92 -17.57
C PRO A 208 3.02 -3.48 -17.35
N LEU A 209 3.27 -2.18 -17.35
CA LEU A 209 4.61 -1.63 -17.13
C LEU A 209 5.11 -1.93 -15.70
N ALA A 210 4.24 -1.72 -14.70
CA ALA A 210 4.56 -2.03 -13.30
C ALA A 210 4.74 -3.54 -13.08
N ALA A 211 3.89 -4.37 -13.70
CA ALA A 211 4.01 -5.83 -13.64
C ALA A 211 5.32 -6.31 -14.28
N ALA A 212 5.68 -5.80 -15.44
CA ALA A 212 6.94 -6.13 -16.12
C ALA A 212 8.16 -5.70 -15.29
N ALA A 213 8.14 -4.49 -14.73
CA ALA A 213 9.21 -4.00 -13.85
C ALA A 213 9.34 -4.86 -12.59
N ALA A 214 8.23 -5.20 -11.94
CA ALA A 214 8.23 -6.06 -10.77
C ALA A 214 8.75 -7.45 -11.08
N TRP A 215 8.26 -8.08 -12.16
CA TRP A 215 8.72 -9.40 -12.61
C TRP A 215 10.24 -9.42 -12.88
N PHE A 216 10.74 -8.45 -13.64
CA PHE A 216 12.16 -8.40 -14.01
C PHE A 216 13.05 -8.17 -12.78
N ILE A 217 12.69 -7.21 -11.93
CA ILE A 217 13.49 -6.83 -10.75
C ILE A 217 13.46 -7.94 -9.70
N SER A 218 12.30 -8.55 -9.43
CA SER A 218 12.19 -9.63 -8.46
C SER A 218 12.92 -10.90 -8.90
N GLY A 219 12.84 -11.22 -10.20
CA GLY A 219 13.61 -12.32 -10.80
C GLY A 219 15.11 -12.08 -10.75
N TRP A 220 15.56 -10.86 -11.03
CA TRP A 220 16.98 -10.47 -10.95
C TRP A 220 17.53 -10.55 -9.52
N LEU A 221 16.74 -10.20 -8.52
CA LEU A 221 17.11 -10.30 -7.10
C LEU A 221 16.94 -11.71 -6.53
N GLY A 222 16.43 -12.68 -7.30
CA GLY A 222 16.25 -14.05 -6.86
C GLY A 222 15.22 -14.23 -5.75
N LEU A 223 14.17 -13.40 -5.72
CA LEU A 223 13.11 -13.49 -4.73
C LEU A 223 12.35 -14.84 -4.84
N PRO A 224 11.85 -15.41 -3.72
CA PRO A 224 11.04 -16.63 -3.75
C PRO A 224 9.82 -16.48 -4.67
N PRO A 225 9.32 -17.55 -5.31
CA PRO A 225 8.21 -17.46 -6.26
C PRO A 225 6.93 -16.79 -5.72
N LEU A 226 6.66 -16.95 -4.41
CA LEU A 226 5.52 -16.30 -3.77
C LEU A 226 5.71 -14.77 -3.56
N ALA A 227 6.96 -14.33 -3.59
CA ALA A 227 7.33 -12.91 -3.43
C ALA A 227 7.55 -12.18 -4.77
N GLN A 228 7.58 -12.92 -5.87
CA GLN A 228 7.65 -12.40 -7.24
C GLN A 228 6.27 -12.04 -7.77
#